data_d378cd307e443ef68ec5755d7d9aca67
#
_entry.id   d378cd307e443ef68ec5755d7d9aca67
#
_cell.length_a   1.000
_cell.length_b   1.000
_cell.length_c   1.000
_cell.angle_alpha   90.00
_cell.angle_beta   90.00
_cell.angle_gamma   90.00
#
_symmetry.space_group_name_H-M   'P 1'
#
loop_
_entity.id
_entity.type
_entity.pdbx_description
1 polymer ?
#
loop_
_entity_poly.entity_id
_entity_poly.type
_entity_poly.pdbx_seq_one_letter_code
_entity_poly.pdbx_strand_id
1 'polypeptide(L)'
;LVLLTLAVFYYPRNTAQAMEAELCQKMLVSAGQTRNNIDYRFEQVKESASALIGTLYPYLNSDADTAVQLEEYAKIRRALSEQLDKHMITRLRLYVPDEKIYSGQKTTLYSLDPLSSLGENGSVYQKGGVFWHGTHLVSLGISEPTAVVSCAVALKSQADYDKLCGVLFAD
;
A
#
# COMPACT_ATOMS: atom_id res chain seq x y z
N LEU A 1 61.87 20.06 17.38
CA LEU A 1 61.52 19.76 16.00
C LEU A 1 60.67 18.48 15.91
N VAL A 2 61.09 17.34 16.48
CA VAL A 2 60.39 16.05 16.46
C VAL A 2 58.99 16.09 17.05
N LEU A 3 58.76 16.82 18.13
CA LEU A 3 57.43 17.00 18.75
C LEU A 3 56.46 17.79 17.85
N LEU A 4 56.96 18.76 17.11
CA LEU A 4 56.15 19.56 16.19
C LEU A 4 55.73 18.75 14.93
N THR A 5 56.63 17.92 14.42
CA THR A 5 56.31 17.05 13.30
C THR A 5 55.31 15.96 13.69
N LEU A 6 55.42 15.37 14.86
CA LEU A 6 54.45 14.44 15.41
C LEU A 6 53.06 15.08 15.58
N ALA A 7 53.00 16.30 16.10
CA ALA A 7 51.71 17.01 16.25
C ALA A 7 51.05 17.33 14.91
N VAL A 8 51.80 17.72 13.89
CA VAL A 8 51.28 18.05 12.56
C VAL A 8 50.75 16.83 11.79
N PHE A 9 51.32 15.64 12.03
CA PHE A 9 50.84 14.42 11.36
C PHE A 9 49.79 13.63 12.17
N TYR A 10 49.89 13.67 13.50
CA TYR A 10 49.01 12.87 14.37
C TYR A 10 47.66 13.56 14.62
N TYR A 11 47.64 14.86 14.78
CA TYR A 11 46.42 15.60 15.09
C TYR A 11 45.38 15.61 13.97
N PRO A 12 45.75 15.88 12.69
CA PRO A 12 44.74 15.83 11.60
C PRO A 12 44.23 14.42 11.31
N ARG A 13 45.06 13.39 11.52
CA ARG A 13 44.66 12.01 11.30
C ARG A 13 43.65 11.52 12.35
N ASN A 14 43.85 11.86 13.60
CA ASN A 14 42.93 11.54 14.69
C ASN A 14 41.61 12.34 14.57
N THR A 15 41.69 13.60 14.20
CA THR A 15 40.48 14.41 13.96
C THR A 15 39.70 13.91 12.76
N ALA A 16 40.34 13.51 11.66
CA ALA A 16 39.66 12.93 10.51
C ALA A 16 38.97 11.61 10.86
N GLN A 17 39.64 10.71 11.59
CA GLN A 17 39.03 9.46 12.05
C GLN A 17 37.86 9.69 13.01
N ALA A 18 37.99 10.64 13.92
CA ALA A 18 36.88 11.00 14.84
C ALA A 18 35.68 11.59 14.08
N MET A 19 35.94 12.45 13.09
CA MET A 19 34.88 13.00 12.22
C MET A 19 34.20 11.93 11.37
N GLU A 20 34.98 11.00 10.79
CA GLU A 20 34.39 9.87 10.03
C GLU A 20 33.52 8.99 10.92
N ALA A 21 33.96 8.66 12.14
CA ALA A 21 33.20 7.87 13.09
C ALA A 21 31.89 8.59 13.50
N GLU A 22 31.96 9.89 13.78
CA GLU A 22 30.78 10.70 14.09
C GLU A 22 29.81 10.78 12.91
N LEU A 23 30.32 10.95 11.69
CA LEU A 23 29.53 11.01 10.48
C LEU A 23 28.81 9.67 10.23
N CYS A 24 29.53 8.55 10.35
CA CYS A 24 28.95 7.20 10.24
C CYS A 24 27.85 6.99 11.29
N GLN A 25 28.06 7.39 12.52
CA GLN A 25 27.06 7.28 13.58
C GLN A 25 25.82 8.13 13.27
N LYS A 26 25.99 9.37 12.84
CA LYS A 26 24.87 10.23 12.41
C LYS A 26 24.10 9.64 11.24
N MET A 27 24.81 9.07 10.24
CA MET A 27 24.18 8.41 9.11
C MET A 27 23.37 7.17 9.54
N LEU A 28 23.89 6.36 10.45
CA LEU A 28 23.18 5.21 11.01
C LEU A 28 21.93 5.61 11.77
N VAL A 29 22.00 6.65 12.59
CA VAL A 29 20.83 7.19 13.31
C VAL A 29 19.80 7.72 12.32
N SER A 30 20.21 8.49 11.32
CA SER A 30 19.31 9.01 10.29
C SER A 30 18.65 7.90 9.47
N ALA A 31 19.42 6.87 9.08
CA ALA A 31 18.89 5.71 8.39
C ALA A 31 17.88 4.95 9.25
N GLY A 32 18.16 4.77 10.55
CA GLY A 32 17.24 4.19 11.51
C GLY A 32 15.93 4.97 11.64
N GLN A 33 16.02 6.29 11.73
CA GLN A 33 14.82 7.16 11.77
C GLN A 33 14.01 7.07 10.48
N THR A 34 14.68 7.09 9.33
CA THR A 34 14.02 6.95 8.03
C THR A 34 13.30 5.61 7.92
N ARG A 35 13.95 4.51 8.32
CA ARG A 35 13.32 3.18 8.36
C ARG A 35 12.07 3.19 9.24
N ASN A 36 12.17 3.70 10.47
CA ASN A 36 11.03 3.74 11.39
C ASN A 36 9.87 4.57 10.83
N ASN A 37 10.16 5.67 10.14
CA ASN A 37 9.15 6.50 9.49
C ASN A 37 8.45 5.75 8.34
N ILE A 38 9.21 4.98 7.57
CA ILE A 38 8.66 4.16 6.47
C ILE A 38 7.79 3.04 7.05
N ASP A 39 8.29 2.30 8.04
CA ASP A 39 7.55 1.22 8.71
C ASP A 39 6.24 1.74 9.33
N TYR A 40 6.27 2.89 9.98
CA TYR A 40 5.08 3.55 10.53
C TYR A 40 4.05 3.89 9.43
N ARG A 41 4.50 4.44 8.30
CA ARG A 41 3.60 4.76 7.17
C ARG A 41 2.98 3.51 6.57
N PHE A 42 3.74 2.44 6.42
CA PHE A 42 3.22 1.17 5.92
C PHE A 42 2.15 0.59 6.84
N GLU A 43 2.36 0.61 8.15
CA GLU A 43 1.33 0.17 9.10
C GLU A 43 0.07 1.07 9.02
N GLN A 44 0.20 2.38 8.88
CA GLN A 44 -0.95 3.27 8.71
C GLN A 44 -1.76 2.97 7.45
N VAL A 45 -1.11 2.71 6.32
CA VAL A 45 -1.79 2.33 5.07
C VAL A 45 -2.51 0.99 5.24
N LYS A 46 -1.87 0.02 5.86
CA LYS A 46 -2.44 -1.30 6.16
C LYS A 46 -3.65 -1.20 7.09
N GLU A 47 -3.57 -0.41 8.16
CA GLU A 47 -4.68 -0.16 9.07
C GLU A 47 -5.86 0.50 8.35
N SER A 48 -5.60 1.50 7.50
CA SER A 48 -6.62 2.17 6.70
C SER A 48 -7.31 1.23 5.73
N ALA A 49 -6.54 0.41 5.02
CA ALA A 49 -7.08 -0.60 4.12
C ALA A 49 -7.91 -1.64 4.89
N SER A 50 -7.44 -2.07 6.06
CA SER A 50 -8.15 -3.01 6.92
C SER A 50 -9.44 -2.44 7.51
N ALA A 51 -9.46 -1.15 7.85
CA ALA A 51 -10.66 -0.48 8.37
C ALA A 51 -11.80 -0.43 7.32
N LEU A 52 -11.46 -0.41 6.04
CA LEU A 52 -12.45 -0.44 4.96
C LEU A 52 -13.14 -1.80 4.80
N ILE A 53 -12.53 -2.88 5.26
CA ILE A 53 -13.04 -4.24 5.09
C ILE A 53 -14.48 -4.36 5.61
N GLY A 54 -14.75 -3.82 6.80
CA GLY A 54 -16.09 -3.84 7.40
C GLY A 54 -17.16 -3.16 6.55
N THR A 55 -16.78 -2.09 5.83
CA THR A 55 -17.67 -1.35 4.93
C THR A 55 -17.84 -2.08 3.58
N LEU A 56 -16.82 -2.80 3.13
CA LEU A 56 -16.82 -3.48 1.84
C LEU A 56 -17.59 -4.80 1.88
N TYR A 57 -17.56 -5.53 2.99
CA TYR A 57 -18.19 -6.85 3.11
C TYR A 57 -19.69 -6.88 2.81
N PRO A 58 -20.53 -5.96 3.30
CA PRO A 58 -21.95 -5.97 2.98
C PRO A 58 -22.21 -5.91 1.48
N TYR A 59 -21.46 -5.09 0.75
CA TYR A 59 -21.57 -4.99 -0.70
C TYR A 59 -21.10 -6.26 -1.43
N LEU A 60 -19.94 -6.80 -1.04
CA LEU A 60 -19.33 -7.95 -1.70
C LEU A 60 -20.14 -9.23 -1.51
N ASN A 61 -20.78 -9.39 -0.36
CA ASN A 61 -21.58 -10.58 -0.04
C ASN A 61 -23.09 -10.40 -0.28
N SER A 62 -23.53 -9.22 -0.75
CA SER A 62 -24.94 -8.95 -1.02
C SER A 62 -25.34 -9.53 -2.39
N ASP A 63 -26.37 -10.38 -2.39
CA ASP A 63 -27.13 -10.76 -3.60
C ASP A 63 -28.39 -9.88 -3.76
N ALA A 64 -28.38 -8.70 -3.15
CA ALA A 64 -29.50 -7.80 -3.11
C ALA A 64 -29.83 -7.20 -4.50
N ASP A 65 -31.06 -6.67 -4.62
CA ASP A 65 -31.55 -5.97 -5.80
C ASP A 65 -30.63 -4.77 -6.16
N THR A 66 -30.60 -4.43 -7.44
CA THR A 66 -29.76 -3.37 -8.03
C THR A 66 -29.86 -2.03 -7.29
N ALA A 67 -31.05 -1.68 -6.81
CA ALA A 67 -31.25 -0.42 -6.05
C ALA A 67 -30.47 -0.40 -4.74
N VAL A 68 -30.48 -1.49 -3.98
CA VAL A 68 -29.74 -1.65 -2.72
C VAL A 68 -28.22 -1.65 -3.00
N GLN A 69 -27.81 -2.31 -4.07
CA GLN A 69 -26.39 -2.35 -4.45
C GLN A 69 -25.86 -0.97 -4.86
N LEU A 70 -26.65 -0.13 -5.50
CA LEU A 70 -26.29 1.26 -5.81
C LEU A 70 -26.14 2.12 -4.57
N GLU A 71 -27.00 1.93 -3.57
CA GLU A 71 -26.86 2.62 -2.28
C GLU A 71 -25.59 2.20 -1.54
N GLU A 72 -25.31 0.89 -1.47
CA GLU A 72 -24.10 0.36 -0.86
C GLU A 72 -22.84 0.85 -1.61
N TYR A 73 -22.88 0.91 -2.93
CA TYR A 73 -21.79 1.50 -3.73
C TYR A 73 -21.53 2.96 -3.38
N ALA A 74 -22.58 3.76 -3.19
CA ALA A 74 -22.42 5.16 -2.78
C ALA A 74 -21.74 5.29 -1.41
N LYS A 75 -22.08 4.41 -0.47
CA LYS A 75 -21.41 4.31 0.85
C LYS A 75 -19.94 3.94 0.72
N ILE A 76 -19.63 2.94 -0.12
CA ILE A 76 -18.24 2.52 -0.41
C ILE A 76 -17.44 3.66 -1.00
N ARG A 77 -17.96 4.32 -2.03
CA ARG A 77 -17.25 5.44 -2.67
C ARG A 77 -16.94 6.56 -1.70
N ARG A 78 -17.86 6.85 -0.79
CA ARG A 78 -17.66 7.85 0.27
C ARG A 78 -16.57 7.39 1.25
N ALA A 79 -16.65 6.15 1.72
CA ALA A 79 -15.65 5.59 2.64
C ALA A 79 -14.24 5.55 2.03
N LEU A 80 -14.13 5.19 0.75
CA LEU A 80 -12.85 5.20 0.01
C LEU A 80 -12.30 6.64 -0.09
N SER A 81 -13.15 7.63 -0.42
CA SER A 81 -12.73 9.03 -0.50
C SER A 81 -12.26 9.58 0.84
N GLU A 82 -12.95 9.24 1.94
CA GLU A 82 -12.58 9.68 3.29
C GLU A 82 -11.21 9.12 3.75
N GLN A 83 -10.82 7.95 3.27
CA GLN A 83 -9.51 7.38 3.58
C GLN A 83 -8.39 7.99 2.74
N LEU A 84 -8.64 8.36 1.49
CA LEU A 84 -7.67 9.06 0.65
C LEU A 84 -7.18 10.35 1.31
N ASP A 85 -8.11 11.12 1.91
CA ASP A 85 -7.78 12.40 2.52
C ASP A 85 -6.96 12.27 3.82
N LYS A 86 -7.03 11.12 4.49
CA LYS A 86 -6.45 10.95 5.83
C LYS A 86 -4.99 10.49 5.85
N HIS A 87 -4.56 9.66 4.90
CA HIS A 87 -3.35 8.84 5.09
C HIS A 87 -2.33 8.89 3.95
N MET A 88 -2.29 9.94 3.15
CA MET A 88 -1.36 10.06 2.02
C MET A 88 -1.47 8.89 1.01
N ILE A 89 -2.60 8.20 1.02
CA ILE A 89 -2.94 7.21 0.02
C ILE A 89 -3.28 7.97 -1.25
N THR A 90 -2.54 7.73 -2.32
CA THR A 90 -2.74 8.44 -3.59
C THR A 90 -3.99 7.93 -4.31
N ARG A 91 -4.31 6.64 -4.10
CA ARG A 91 -5.38 5.97 -4.81
C ARG A 91 -5.84 4.71 -4.07
N LEU A 92 -7.14 4.46 -4.13
CA LEU A 92 -7.76 3.20 -3.71
C LEU A 92 -8.43 2.56 -4.92
N ARG A 93 -8.14 1.28 -5.17
CA ARG A 93 -8.68 0.48 -6.27
C ARG A 93 -9.32 -0.77 -5.68
N LEU A 94 -10.60 -0.97 -5.95
CA LEU A 94 -11.31 -2.16 -5.51
C LEU A 94 -11.59 -3.05 -6.72
N TYR A 95 -11.00 -4.23 -6.74
CA TYR A 95 -11.24 -5.27 -7.72
C TYR A 95 -12.34 -6.20 -7.23
N VAL A 96 -13.37 -6.40 -8.03
CA VAL A 96 -14.57 -7.20 -7.70
C VAL A 96 -14.96 -8.08 -8.88
N PRO A 97 -15.73 -9.15 -8.65
CA PRO A 97 -16.32 -9.93 -9.73
C PRO A 97 -17.16 -9.06 -10.66
N ASP A 98 -17.19 -9.40 -11.96
CA ASP A 98 -17.82 -8.58 -12.99
C ASP A 98 -19.32 -8.36 -12.76
N GLU A 99 -20.01 -9.31 -12.13
CA GLU A 99 -21.41 -9.18 -11.75
C GLU A 99 -21.67 -8.07 -10.72
N LYS A 100 -20.64 -7.58 -10.04
CA LYS A 100 -20.70 -6.46 -9.09
C LYS A 100 -20.36 -5.11 -9.74
N ILE A 101 -20.00 -5.07 -11.03
CA ILE A 101 -19.62 -3.85 -11.72
C ILE A 101 -20.76 -3.36 -12.59
N TYR A 102 -21.41 -2.27 -12.17
CA TYR A 102 -22.45 -1.64 -12.97
C TYR A 102 -21.89 -0.65 -13.98
N SER A 103 -22.59 -0.52 -15.13
CA SER A 103 -22.26 0.47 -16.15
C SER A 103 -22.22 1.87 -15.55
N GLY A 104 -21.07 2.55 -15.67
CA GLY A 104 -20.84 3.88 -15.07
C GLY A 104 -20.03 3.89 -13.77
N GLN A 105 -19.77 2.74 -13.14
CA GLN A 105 -19.02 2.64 -11.87
C GLN A 105 -17.51 2.38 -12.04
N LYS A 106 -17.02 2.35 -13.27
CA LYS A 106 -15.64 1.96 -13.64
C LYS A 106 -14.50 2.85 -13.10
N THR A 107 -14.81 3.91 -12.38
CA THR A 107 -13.77 4.82 -11.85
C THR A 107 -13.14 4.34 -10.54
N THR A 108 -13.81 3.46 -9.81
CA THR A 108 -13.37 2.98 -8.49
C THR A 108 -13.37 1.45 -8.39
N LEU A 109 -14.25 0.80 -9.17
CA LEU A 109 -14.36 -0.66 -9.25
C LEU A 109 -13.72 -1.18 -10.53
N TYR A 110 -12.95 -2.23 -10.41
CA TYR A 110 -12.23 -2.89 -11.49
C TYR A 110 -12.58 -4.37 -11.50
N SER A 111 -12.50 -4.99 -12.69
CA SER A 111 -12.71 -6.43 -12.82
C SER A 111 -11.63 -7.22 -12.06
N LEU A 112 -12.05 -8.27 -11.37
CA LEU A 112 -11.17 -9.20 -10.67
C LEU A 112 -10.44 -10.16 -11.62
N ASP A 113 -11.00 -10.42 -12.82
CA ASP A 113 -10.46 -11.38 -13.78
C ASP A 113 -9.00 -11.17 -14.16
N PRO A 114 -8.53 -9.94 -14.44
CA PRO A 114 -7.12 -9.69 -14.72
C PRO A 114 -6.18 -10.08 -13.58
N LEU A 115 -6.64 -9.99 -12.31
CA LEU A 115 -5.83 -10.39 -11.15
C LEU A 115 -5.74 -11.91 -11.00
N SER A 116 -6.79 -12.64 -11.35
CA SER A 116 -6.80 -14.10 -11.31
C SER A 116 -5.87 -14.73 -12.37
N SER A 117 -5.61 -14.01 -13.47
CA SER A 117 -4.70 -14.43 -14.54
C SER A 117 -3.22 -14.14 -14.28
N LEU A 118 -2.86 -13.42 -13.21
CA LEU A 118 -1.50 -13.03 -12.87
C LEU A 118 -0.66 -14.15 -12.22
N GLY A 119 -0.91 -15.41 -12.52
CA GLY A 119 -0.08 -16.57 -12.12
C GLY A 119 0.15 -16.67 -10.62
N GLU A 120 1.41 -16.64 -10.15
CA GLU A 120 1.77 -16.74 -8.73
C GLU A 120 1.09 -15.68 -7.85
N ASN A 121 0.82 -14.48 -8.38
CA ASN A 121 0.12 -13.43 -7.66
C ASN A 121 -1.36 -13.78 -7.41
N GLY A 122 -2.01 -14.48 -8.34
CA GLY A 122 -3.39 -14.96 -8.15
C GLY A 122 -3.51 -15.92 -6.97
N SER A 123 -2.54 -16.82 -6.78
CA SER A 123 -2.52 -17.76 -5.66
C SER A 123 -2.29 -17.08 -4.31
N VAL A 124 -1.54 -15.98 -4.28
CA VAL A 124 -1.30 -15.16 -3.09
C VAL A 124 -2.61 -14.53 -2.62
N TYR A 125 -3.39 -13.93 -3.52
CA TYR A 125 -4.69 -13.34 -3.16
C TYR A 125 -5.71 -14.38 -2.69
N GLN A 126 -5.69 -15.59 -3.25
CA GLN A 126 -6.56 -16.69 -2.82
C GLN A 126 -6.34 -17.10 -1.37
N LYS A 127 -5.10 -17.00 -0.85
CA LYS A 127 -4.78 -17.35 0.54
C LYS A 127 -5.39 -16.39 1.58
N GLY A 128 -5.81 -15.20 1.14
CA GLY A 128 -6.28 -14.12 2.02
C GLY A 128 -5.13 -13.42 2.74
N GLY A 129 -5.41 -12.25 3.31
CA GLY A 129 -4.44 -11.46 4.06
C GLY A 129 -4.06 -10.15 3.41
N VAL A 130 -2.99 -9.56 3.90
CA VAL A 130 -2.43 -8.28 3.44
C VAL A 130 -1.10 -8.54 2.75
N PHE A 131 -0.92 -7.99 1.56
CA PHE A 131 0.26 -8.18 0.73
C PHE A 131 0.82 -6.83 0.31
N TRP A 132 2.15 -6.74 0.23
CA TRP A 132 2.83 -5.57 -0.30
C TRP A 132 3.40 -5.87 -1.68
N HIS A 133 3.07 -5.01 -2.62
CA HIS A 133 3.69 -5.00 -3.95
C HIS A 133 4.75 -3.93 -3.98
N GLY A 134 5.95 -4.31 -4.37
CA GLY A 134 7.06 -3.37 -4.59
C GLY A 134 6.73 -2.35 -5.68
N THR A 135 7.63 -1.42 -5.93
CA THR A 135 7.43 -0.37 -6.91
C THR A 135 7.05 -0.94 -8.28
N HIS A 136 5.89 -0.52 -8.77
CA HIS A 136 5.36 -0.91 -10.09
C HIS A 136 4.62 0.26 -10.72
N LEU A 137 4.41 0.19 -12.03
CA LEU A 137 3.69 1.22 -12.78
C LEU A 137 2.21 0.88 -12.82
N VAL A 138 1.38 1.85 -12.47
CA VAL A 138 -0.08 1.75 -12.58
C VAL A 138 -0.56 2.81 -13.56
N SER A 139 -1.24 2.37 -14.61
CA SER A 139 -1.95 3.22 -15.56
C SER A 139 -3.43 2.97 -15.44
N LEU A 140 -4.21 4.00 -15.12
CA LEU A 140 -5.65 3.92 -15.02
C LEU A 140 -6.27 4.98 -15.94
N GLY A 141 -6.86 4.51 -17.04
CA GLY A 141 -7.48 5.37 -18.04
C GLY A 141 -6.46 6.16 -18.87
N ILE A 142 -6.70 7.46 -19.00
CA ILE A 142 -5.93 8.38 -19.89
C ILE A 142 -4.67 8.94 -19.17
N SER A 143 -4.51 8.66 -17.89
CA SER A 143 -3.38 9.21 -17.10
C SER A 143 -2.07 8.49 -17.44
N GLU A 144 -0.97 9.24 -17.36
CA GLU A 144 0.37 8.67 -17.47
C GLU A 144 0.60 7.62 -16.38
N PRO A 145 1.37 6.55 -16.70
CA PRO A 145 1.73 5.54 -15.71
C PRO A 145 2.48 6.16 -14.54
N THR A 146 1.99 5.92 -13.33
CA THR A 146 2.61 6.42 -12.10
C THR A 146 3.26 5.26 -11.35
N ALA A 147 4.49 5.46 -10.87
CA ALA A 147 5.18 4.49 -10.03
C ALA A 147 4.60 4.54 -8.61
N VAL A 148 4.12 3.39 -8.13
CA VAL A 148 3.50 3.24 -6.82
C VAL A 148 4.03 2.02 -6.09
N VAL A 149 3.91 2.03 -4.75
CA VAL A 149 4.01 0.84 -3.89
C VAL A 149 2.61 0.59 -3.36
N SER A 150 2.10 -0.62 -3.52
CA SER A 150 0.72 -0.92 -3.18
C SER A 150 0.61 -1.91 -2.02
N CYS A 151 -0.30 -1.59 -1.10
CA CYS A 151 -0.83 -2.54 -0.12
C CYS A 151 -2.07 -3.19 -0.71
N ALA A 152 -2.08 -4.51 -0.88
CA ALA A 152 -3.23 -5.26 -1.35
C ALA A 152 -3.85 -6.07 -0.22
N VAL A 153 -5.16 -5.97 -0.06
CA VAL A 153 -5.95 -6.74 0.92
C VAL A 153 -6.93 -7.62 0.19
N ALA A 154 -6.77 -8.93 0.35
CA ALA A 154 -7.66 -9.91 -0.23
C ALA A 154 -8.92 -10.10 0.64
N LEU A 155 -10.08 -9.94 0.04
CA LEU A 155 -11.39 -10.03 0.66
C LEU A 155 -12.03 -11.36 0.28
N LYS A 156 -12.26 -12.21 1.26
CA LYS A 156 -12.86 -13.54 1.08
C LYS A 156 -14.32 -13.55 1.46
N SER A 157 -15.09 -14.45 0.85
CA SER A 157 -16.49 -14.66 1.22
C SER A 157 -16.61 -15.10 2.69
N GLN A 158 -17.62 -14.58 3.39
CA GLN A 158 -17.96 -15.04 4.72
C GLN A 158 -18.61 -16.43 4.72
N ALA A 159 -19.28 -16.78 3.61
CA ALA A 159 -19.93 -18.08 3.45
C ALA A 159 -18.96 -19.17 2.95
N ASP A 160 -17.95 -18.77 2.17
CA ASP A 160 -16.96 -19.68 1.59
C ASP A 160 -15.58 -19.01 1.64
N TYR A 161 -14.78 -19.40 2.62
CA TYR A 161 -13.45 -18.83 2.85
C TYR A 161 -12.44 -19.13 1.72
N ASP A 162 -12.74 -20.04 0.82
CA ASP A 162 -11.90 -20.32 -0.34
C ASP A 162 -12.24 -19.41 -1.53
N LYS A 163 -13.42 -18.78 -1.50
CA LYS A 163 -13.86 -17.88 -2.56
C LYS A 163 -13.36 -16.45 -2.33
N LEU A 164 -12.58 -15.95 -3.28
CA LEU A 164 -12.17 -14.54 -3.32
C LEU A 164 -13.35 -13.68 -3.80
N CYS A 165 -13.76 -12.71 -2.98
CA CYS A 165 -14.86 -11.79 -3.29
C CYS A 165 -14.36 -10.44 -3.82
N GLY A 166 -13.10 -10.11 -3.58
CA GLY A 166 -12.50 -8.88 -4.06
C GLY A 166 -11.08 -8.69 -3.56
N VAL A 167 -10.40 -7.70 -4.11
CA VAL A 167 -9.08 -7.25 -3.68
C VAL A 167 -9.07 -5.73 -3.62
N LEU A 168 -8.73 -5.18 -2.46
CA LEU A 168 -8.52 -3.75 -2.28
C LEU A 168 -7.04 -3.42 -2.40
N PHE A 169 -6.69 -2.52 -3.30
CA PHE A 169 -5.35 -1.94 -3.41
C PHE A 169 -5.36 -0.52 -2.86
N ALA A 170 -4.38 -0.21 -2.03
CA ALA A 170 -4.04 1.13 -1.57
C ALA A 170 -2.65 1.49 -2.10
N ASP A 171 -2.58 2.48 -3.01
CA ASP A 171 -1.38 2.96 -3.69
C ASP A 171 -0.83 4.24 -3.06
#